data_2be3a4836e92176a4ac67b5cbedad22d
#
_entry.id   2be3a4836e92176a4ac67b5cbedad22d
#
_cell.length_a   1.000
_cell.length_b   1.000
_cell.length_c   1.000
_cell.angle_alpha   90.00
_cell.angle_beta   90.00
_cell.angle_gamma   90.00
#
_symmetry.space_group_name_H-M   'P 1'
#
loop_
_entity.id
_entity.type
_entity.pdbx_description
1 polymer ?
#
loop_
_entity_poly.entity_id
_entity_poly.type
_entity_poly.pdbx_seq_one_letter_code
_entity_poly.pdbx_strand_id
1 'polypeptide(L)'
;MEIKRNGSQASSKGPANWFSGAVRIDPLFQAHDPARAAGASVTFESGARTAWHTHPLGQTLIVTAGCGRAQRWGGPIEEIRPGDVIWFPPGEKHWHGAAPTTAMTHIAIQEQLDGKVVEWMEKVTDEQYRAG
;
A
#
# COMPACT_ATOMS: atom_id res chain seq x y z
N MET A 1 10.30 1.07 -26.19
CA MET A 1 10.27 0.10 -25.07
C MET A 1 11.16 0.64 -23.97
N GLU A 2 10.69 0.58 -22.72
CA GLU A 2 11.48 1.01 -21.57
C GLU A 2 11.62 -0.18 -20.61
N ILE A 3 12.83 -0.41 -20.13
CA ILE A 3 13.10 -1.48 -19.17
C ILE A 3 13.76 -0.85 -17.94
N LYS A 4 13.10 -0.96 -16.78
CA LYS A 4 13.67 -0.58 -15.50
C LYS A 4 14.22 -1.83 -14.84
N ARG A 5 15.55 -1.95 -14.80
CA ARG A 5 16.20 -3.11 -14.23
C ARG A 5 16.05 -3.14 -12.71
N ASN A 6 15.93 -4.33 -12.16
CA ASN A 6 15.92 -4.51 -10.71
C ASN A 6 17.20 -3.92 -10.11
N GLY A 7 17.08 -3.12 -9.07
CA GLY A 7 18.21 -2.46 -8.44
C GLY A 7 18.62 -1.14 -9.08
N SER A 8 17.97 -0.72 -10.18
CA SER A 8 18.29 0.56 -10.84
C SER A 8 17.61 1.76 -10.20
N GLN A 9 16.61 1.54 -9.37
CA GLN A 9 15.89 2.60 -8.66
C GLN A 9 16.14 2.47 -7.16
N ALA A 10 16.43 3.59 -6.50
CA ALA A 10 16.73 3.59 -5.07
C ALA A 10 15.50 3.25 -4.24
N SER A 11 15.69 2.44 -3.21
CA SER A 11 14.68 2.24 -2.17
C SER A 11 14.56 3.48 -1.31
N SER A 12 13.38 3.73 -0.76
CA SER A 12 13.15 4.82 0.17
C SER A 12 12.40 4.32 1.40
N LYS A 13 12.49 5.10 2.48
CA LYS A 13 11.77 4.82 3.72
C LYS A 13 10.36 5.41 3.60
N GLY A 14 9.37 4.68 4.05
CA GLY A 14 8.01 5.22 4.15
C GLY A 14 7.96 6.40 5.11
N PRO A 15 7.40 7.56 4.70
CA PRO A 15 7.32 8.73 5.57
C PRO A 15 6.53 8.46 6.85
N ALA A 16 7.06 8.92 8.00
CA ALA A 16 6.43 8.71 9.30
C ALA A 16 5.03 9.35 9.41
N ASN A 17 4.73 10.33 8.56
CA ASN A 17 3.41 10.96 8.54
C ASN A 17 2.32 10.00 8.01
N TRP A 18 2.69 9.05 7.16
CA TRP A 18 1.73 8.20 6.42
C TRP A 18 1.83 6.72 6.79
N PHE A 19 2.82 6.37 7.62
CA PHE A 19 3.04 4.99 8.04
C PHE A 19 3.34 4.92 9.52
N SER A 20 2.94 3.83 10.15
CA SER A 20 3.38 3.44 11.49
C SER A 20 4.31 2.25 11.35
N GLY A 21 5.45 2.27 12.04
CA GLY A 21 6.46 1.22 11.95
C GLY A 21 7.39 1.40 10.74
N ALA A 22 8.25 0.43 10.52
CA ALA A 22 9.26 0.48 9.45
C ALA A 22 8.70 -0.03 8.13
N VAL A 23 8.78 0.80 7.11
CA VAL A 23 8.26 0.52 5.76
C VAL A 23 9.32 0.91 4.74
N ARG A 24 9.55 0.04 3.75
CA ARG A 24 10.45 0.30 2.62
C ARG A 24 9.64 0.37 1.33
N ILE A 25 9.88 1.41 0.53
CA ILE A 25 9.22 1.61 -0.76
C ILE A 25 10.25 1.46 -1.87
N ASP A 26 9.98 0.54 -2.79
CA ASP A 26 10.78 0.31 -3.98
C ASP A 26 9.96 0.71 -5.20
N PRO A 27 10.29 1.85 -5.87
CA PRO A 27 9.55 2.28 -7.05
C PRO A 27 9.63 1.23 -8.16
N LEU A 28 8.53 1.03 -8.89
CA LEU A 28 8.50 0.13 -10.04
C LEU A 28 8.31 0.91 -11.34
N PHE A 29 7.24 1.68 -11.45
CA PHE A 29 6.97 2.48 -12.65
C PHE A 29 6.16 3.72 -12.32
N GLN A 30 6.33 4.74 -13.15
CA GLN A 30 5.62 6.00 -13.07
C GLN A 30 4.64 6.10 -14.24
N ALA A 31 3.60 6.92 -14.09
CA ALA A 31 2.67 7.17 -15.16
C ALA A 31 3.36 7.91 -16.32
N HIS A 32 3.11 7.43 -17.55
CA HIS A 32 3.57 8.07 -18.77
C HIS A 32 2.35 8.68 -19.47
N ASP A 33 2.20 10.00 -19.42
CA ASP A 33 1.06 10.69 -20.01
C ASP A 33 0.84 10.25 -21.48
N PRO A 34 -0.38 9.87 -21.91
CA PRO A 34 -1.66 10.00 -21.20
C PRO A 34 -2.01 8.81 -20.27
N ALA A 35 -1.14 7.83 -20.12
CA ALA A 35 -1.34 6.74 -19.16
C ALA A 35 -1.31 7.27 -17.74
N ARG A 36 -2.03 6.64 -16.81
CA ARG A 36 -2.21 7.13 -15.45
C ARG A 36 -1.65 6.22 -14.36
N ALA A 37 -1.35 4.97 -14.72
CA ALA A 37 -0.95 3.97 -13.73
C ALA A 37 0.48 4.18 -13.25
N ALA A 38 0.67 4.04 -11.95
CA ALA A 38 1.98 4.01 -11.31
C ALA A 38 2.00 2.87 -10.30
N GLY A 39 3.16 2.35 -10.00
CA GLY A 39 3.27 1.24 -9.06
C GLY A 39 4.57 1.22 -8.30
N ALA A 40 4.51 0.60 -7.12
CA ALA A 40 5.66 0.41 -6.25
C ALA A 40 5.52 -0.90 -5.50
N SER A 41 6.65 -1.49 -5.13
CA SER A 41 6.69 -2.61 -4.20
C SER A 41 6.92 -2.04 -2.80
N VAL A 42 6.06 -2.40 -1.86
CA VAL A 42 6.11 -1.85 -0.50
C VAL A 42 6.28 -3.00 0.49
N THR A 43 7.32 -2.91 1.30
CA THR A 43 7.61 -3.90 2.34
C THR A 43 7.36 -3.30 3.70
N PHE A 44 6.49 -3.97 4.46
CA PHE A 44 6.13 -3.60 5.83
C PHE A 44 6.79 -4.59 6.79
N GLU A 45 7.57 -4.10 7.74
CA GLU A 45 8.03 -4.94 8.84
C GLU A 45 6.83 -5.35 9.70
N SER A 46 6.98 -6.41 10.51
CA SER A 46 5.89 -6.89 11.36
C SER A 46 5.28 -5.72 12.16
N GLY A 47 3.95 -5.63 12.17
CA GLY A 47 3.22 -4.57 12.86
C GLY A 47 3.13 -3.23 12.12
N ALA A 48 3.93 -3.03 11.08
CA ALA A 48 3.91 -1.78 10.31
C ALA A 48 2.66 -1.72 9.40
N ARG A 49 2.13 -0.51 9.20
CA ARG A 49 0.92 -0.29 8.41
C ARG A 49 0.86 1.14 7.89
N THR A 50 -0.01 1.35 6.90
CA THR A 50 -0.33 2.70 6.41
C THR A 50 -1.25 3.42 7.41
N ALA A 51 -1.34 4.74 7.25
CA ALA A 51 -2.46 5.50 7.80
C ALA A 51 -3.74 5.15 7.02
N TRP A 52 -4.90 5.56 7.53
CA TRP A 52 -6.14 5.55 6.75
C TRP A 52 -5.96 6.46 5.55
N HIS A 53 -6.48 6.05 4.39
CA HIS A 53 -6.34 6.84 3.17
C HIS A 53 -7.35 6.43 2.10
N THR A 54 -7.43 7.25 1.05
CA THR A 54 -8.26 6.98 -0.14
C THR A 54 -7.43 7.21 -1.40
N HIS A 55 -7.88 6.62 -2.50
CA HIS A 55 -7.32 6.85 -3.83
C HIS A 55 -8.43 7.32 -4.77
N PRO A 56 -8.21 8.40 -5.54
CA PRO A 56 -9.28 8.96 -6.40
C PRO A 56 -9.78 7.99 -7.46
N LEU A 57 -8.93 7.08 -7.94
CA LEU A 57 -9.30 6.08 -8.96
C LEU A 57 -9.14 4.65 -8.45
N GLY A 58 -9.09 4.47 -7.12
CA GLY A 58 -8.91 3.17 -6.52
C GLY A 58 -7.47 2.69 -6.48
N GLN A 59 -7.28 1.53 -5.86
CA GLN A 59 -5.95 0.92 -5.74
C GLN A 59 -6.06 -0.59 -5.82
N THR A 60 -5.12 -1.20 -6.55
CA THR A 60 -4.94 -2.65 -6.56
C THR A 60 -3.69 -3.00 -5.78
N LEU A 61 -3.79 -3.98 -4.87
CA LEU A 61 -2.65 -4.58 -4.21
C LEU A 61 -2.48 -6.01 -4.68
N ILE A 62 -1.24 -6.43 -4.90
CA ILE A 62 -0.89 -7.82 -5.18
C ILE A 62 0.14 -8.22 -4.14
N VAL A 63 -0.22 -9.13 -3.24
CA VAL A 63 0.69 -9.58 -2.20
C VAL A 63 1.73 -10.51 -2.80
N THR A 64 3.00 -10.27 -2.53
CA THR A 64 4.11 -11.03 -3.10
C THR A 64 4.87 -11.85 -2.06
N ALA A 65 4.86 -11.44 -0.80
CA ALA A 65 5.60 -12.17 0.26
C ALA A 65 4.98 -11.91 1.63
N GLY A 66 5.16 -12.84 2.54
CA GLY A 66 4.78 -12.69 3.92
C GLY A 66 3.29 -12.82 4.20
N CYS A 67 2.81 -12.11 5.22
CA CYS A 67 1.42 -12.13 5.63
C CYS A 67 1.03 -10.74 6.13
N GLY A 68 -0.12 -10.26 5.70
CA GLY A 68 -0.56 -8.91 6.06
C GLY A 68 -2.03 -8.83 6.38
N ARG A 69 -2.47 -7.59 6.54
CA ARG A 69 -3.85 -7.23 6.87
C ARG A 69 -4.31 -6.05 6.04
N ALA A 70 -5.58 -6.03 5.72
CA ALA A 70 -6.24 -4.89 5.08
C ALA A 70 -7.62 -4.71 5.68
N GLN A 71 -8.09 -3.44 5.73
CA GLN A 71 -9.41 -3.15 6.27
C GLN A 71 -9.98 -1.91 5.58
N ARG A 72 -11.24 -2.00 5.15
CA ARG A 72 -12.00 -0.81 4.78
C ARG A 72 -12.67 -0.24 6.02
N TRP A 73 -12.86 1.07 6.04
CA TRP A 73 -13.57 1.73 7.15
C TRP A 73 -14.96 1.11 7.34
N GLY A 74 -15.24 0.69 8.56
CA GLY A 74 -16.51 0.05 8.91
C GLY A 74 -16.60 -1.42 8.59
N GLY A 75 -15.54 -2.03 8.03
CA GLY A 75 -15.51 -3.45 7.72
C GLY A 75 -14.60 -4.25 8.66
N PRO A 76 -14.55 -5.57 8.51
CA PRO A 76 -13.64 -6.40 9.29
C PRO A 76 -12.21 -6.30 8.74
N ILE A 77 -11.23 -6.66 9.58
CA ILE A 77 -9.85 -6.84 9.13
C ILE A 77 -9.77 -8.16 8.37
N GLU A 78 -9.23 -8.09 7.14
CA GLU A 78 -9.01 -9.27 6.32
C GLU A 78 -7.53 -9.63 6.31
N GLU A 79 -7.20 -10.91 6.47
CA GLU A 79 -5.85 -11.41 6.27
C GLU A 79 -5.57 -11.50 4.79
N ILE A 80 -4.37 -11.05 4.38
CA ILE A 80 -3.93 -11.09 2.98
C ILE A 80 -2.60 -11.84 2.87
N ARG A 81 -2.49 -12.71 1.86
CA ARG A 81 -1.36 -13.63 1.67
C ARG A 81 -0.83 -13.57 0.25
N PRO A 82 0.39 -14.08 -0.01
CA PRO A 82 0.98 -14.09 -1.35
C PRO A 82 0.03 -14.67 -2.39
N GLY A 83 -0.12 -13.95 -3.50
CA GLY A 83 -1.04 -14.29 -4.58
C GLY A 83 -2.41 -13.65 -4.44
N ASP A 84 -2.76 -13.13 -3.29
CA ASP A 84 -4.03 -12.41 -3.12
C ASP A 84 -3.98 -11.07 -3.85
N VAL A 85 -5.10 -10.72 -4.47
CA VAL A 85 -5.31 -9.43 -5.14
C VAL A 85 -6.43 -8.69 -4.42
N ILE A 86 -6.14 -7.48 -3.95
CA ILE A 86 -7.09 -6.66 -3.23
C ILE A 86 -7.42 -5.43 -4.08
N TRP A 87 -8.69 -5.14 -4.23
CA TRP A 87 -9.16 -3.94 -4.91
C TRP A 87 -9.88 -3.03 -3.93
N PHE A 88 -9.39 -1.79 -3.82
CA PHE A 88 -10.07 -0.72 -3.10
C PHE A 88 -10.71 0.22 -4.10
N PRO A 89 -12.05 0.31 -4.13
CA PRO A 89 -12.73 1.23 -5.05
C PRO A 89 -12.34 2.69 -4.83
N PRO A 90 -12.55 3.56 -5.84
CA PRO A 90 -12.32 4.99 -5.69
C PRO A 90 -13.02 5.56 -4.45
N GLY A 91 -12.29 6.32 -3.65
CA GLY A 91 -12.83 6.99 -2.46
C GLY A 91 -13.06 6.11 -1.24
N GLU A 92 -12.78 4.82 -1.31
CA GLU A 92 -12.96 3.94 -0.15
C GLU A 92 -11.82 4.15 0.86
N LYS A 93 -12.18 4.57 2.06
CA LYS A 93 -11.24 4.76 3.17
C LYS A 93 -10.76 3.40 3.68
N HIS A 94 -9.46 3.20 3.68
CA HIS A 94 -8.86 1.89 4.02
C HIS A 94 -7.44 2.04 4.55
N TRP A 95 -6.91 0.94 5.06
CA TRP A 95 -5.50 0.80 5.39
C TRP A 95 -5.03 -0.63 5.06
N HIS A 96 -3.73 -0.80 4.92
CA HIS A 96 -3.10 -2.11 4.77
C HIS A 96 -1.73 -2.11 5.43
N GLY A 97 -1.25 -3.30 5.78
CA GLY A 97 0.03 -3.45 6.44
C GLY A 97 0.36 -4.90 6.72
N ALA A 98 1.44 -5.10 7.47
CA ALA A 98 1.91 -6.42 7.86
C ALA A 98 1.06 -7.00 8.99
N ALA A 99 1.16 -8.32 9.14
CA ALA A 99 0.65 -9.02 10.33
C ALA A 99 1.47 -8.62 11.56
N PRO A 100 0.96 -8.86 12.78
CA PRO A 100 1.65 -8.45 14.00
C PRO A 100 3.05 -9.05 14.18
N THR A 101 3.27 -10.24 13.67
CA THR A 101 4.53 -10.99 13.87
C THR A 101 5.25 -11.38 12.59
N THR A 102 4.71 -11.00 11.42
CA THR A 102 5.27 -11.38 10.11
C THR A 102 5.27 -10.18 9.18
N ALA A 103 6.41 -9.91 8.55
CA ALA A 103 6.51 -8.88 7.51
C ALA A 103 5.65 -9.24 6.30
N MET A 104 5.30 -8.24 5.52
CA MET A 104 4.52 -8.42 4.30
C MET A 104 5.03 -7.49 3.21
N THR A 105 5.08 -8.00 1.97
CA THR A 105 5.39 -7.20 0.80
C THR A 105 4.25 -7.31 -0.20
N HIS A 106 3.84 -6.17 -0.76
CA HIS A 106 2.88 -6.14 -1.85
C HIS A 106 3.31 -5.17 -2.95
N ILE A 107 2.79 -5.37 -4.15
CA ILE A 107 2.84 -4.38 -5.21
C ILE A 107 1.57 -3.55 -5.09
N ALA A 108 1.71 -2.23 -5.08
CA ALA A 108 0.59 -1.29 -5.08
C ALA A 108 0.53 -0.59 -6.43
N ILE A 109 -0.65 -0.63 -7.05
CA ILE A 109 -0.89 0.01 -8.36
C ILE A 109 -2.08 0.93 -8.22
N GLN A 110 -1.91 2.20 -8.57
CA GLN A 110 -2.98 3.18 -8.58
C GLN A 110 -2.80 4.14 -9.75
N GLU A 111 -3.89 4.79 -10.12
CA GLU A 111 -3.90 5.76 -11.20
C GLU A 111 -3.99 7.17 -10.64
N GLN A 112 -3.34 8.12 -11.32
CA GLN A 112 -3.45 9.52 -10.95
C GLN A 112 -4.70 10.15 -11.58
N LEU A 113 -5.29 11.08 -10.87
CA LEU A 113 -6.35 11.96 -11.37
C LEU A 113 -5.92 13.39 -11.06
N ASP A 114 -5.70 14.19 -12.12
CA ASP A 114 -5.25 15.59 -12.00
C ASP A 114 -3.99 15.70 -11.12
N GLY A 115 -3.06 14.75 -11.28
CA GLY A 115 -1.80 14.70 -10.56
C GLY A 115 -1.88 14.15 -9.15
N LYS A 116 -3.07 13.73 -8.69
CA LYS A 116 -3.26 13.20 -7.33
C LYS A 116 -3.49 11.70 -7.40
N VAL A 117 -2.81 10.94 -6.55
CA VAL A 117 -2.95 9.48 -6.47
C VAL A 117 -3.51 9.01 -5.14
N VAL A 118 -3.38 9.79 -4.08
CA VAL A 118 -3.73 9.39 -2.71
C VAL A 118 -4.16 10.61 -1.89
N GLU A 119 -5.07 10.39 -0.95
CA GLU A 119 -5.40 11.35 0.08
C GLU A 119 -5.18 10.70 1.44
N TRP A 120 -4.16 11.15 2.15
CA TRP A 120 -3.80 10.62 3.46
C TRP A 120 -4.68 11.20 4.55
N MET A 121 -5.08 10.33 5.48
CA MET A 121 -5.94 10.66 6.62
C MET A 121 -5.25 10.33 7.93
N GLU A 122 -6.01 10.10 9.00
CA GLU A 122 -5.45 9.83 10.31
C GLU A 122 -4.74 8.47 10.37
N LYS A 123 -3.83 8.35 11.31
CA LYS A 123 -3.13 7.10 11.56
C LYS A 123 -4.08 6.02 12.07
N VAL A 124 -3.78 4.77 11.75
CA VAL A 124 -4.45 3.61 12.34
C VAL A 124 -3.88 3.42 13.74
N THR A 125 -4.73 3.51 14.76
CA THR A 125 -4.28 3.32 16.15
C THR A 125 -3.89 1.86 16.40
N ASP A 126 -3.07 1.62 17.43
CA ASP A 126 -2.74 0.26 17.83
C ASP A 126 -3.99 -0.55 18.16
N GLU A 127 -4.98 0.08 18.78
CA GLU A 127 -6.25 -0.54 19.09
C GLU A 127 -7.01 -0.97 17.83
N GLN A 128 -7.12 -0.08 16.86
CA GLN A 128 -7.75 -0.40 15.57
C GLN A 128 -7.01 -1.53 14.84
N TYR A 129 -5.69 -1.47 14.83
CA TYR A 129 -4.85 -2.45 14.16
C TYR A 129 -5.02 -3.86 14.77
N ARG A 130 -5.21 -3.94 16.08
CA ARG A 130 -5.35 -5.22 16.79
C ARG A 130 -6.78 -5.74 16.84
N ALA A 131 -7.76 -4.96 16.43
CA ALA A 131 -9.18 -5.27 16.55
C ALA A 131 -9.64 -6.36 15.58
N GLY A 132 -8.88 -7.29 15.31
CA GLY A 132 -9.22 -8.41 14.46
C GLY A 132 -8.80 -9.70 15.10
#